data_703ff5da572c74a88c8b70dfe2a8fd2b
#
_entry.id   703ff5da572c74a88c8b70dfe2a8fd2b
#
_cell.length_a   1.000
_cell.length_b   1.000
_cell.length_c   1.000
_cell.angle_alpha   90.00
_cell.angle_beta   90.00
_cell.angle_gamma   90.00
#
_symmetry.space_group_name_H-M   'P 1'
#
loop_
_entity.id
_entity.type
_entity.pdbx_description
1 polymer ?
#
loop_
_entity_poly.entity_id
_entity_poly.type
_entity_poly.pdbx_seq_one_letter_code
_entity_poly.pdbx_strand_id
1 'polypeptide(L)'
;MTAKPQLPERTPRVKGEPTALDGLLVVDFTRVVAGPACTQTLADFGAEVIKIENPDGGDDTRHYEHAEIGGESAAFLSLNRNKRGIALDFNNPAALEVARELIAKADVVVENFSGGIMKKFGLDYASVAATNPKLIYCSISAYGRKGEFALRPGFDPITQAESGFMSLNGFPDGEPVRTGPPIVDMATGMSACNAILLALIARDRLGRGQQVEVALIDTAMSMIGFYGMAYLISGANPGRIGNSPNGSPTVGVFQASDGPLYMACANDRLYRRLVVDVLDRPDLVTDPEFAHRKNRTANKEKLRAIIAGIFASDSLEHWMAKMKKANIPVGYLRTVEEGFNAPEVRDRHRLSRIPHPTAGAVPNIETPLQMSLTPTVDPVAAPLLGEHTREVLRKTLGYDERRIAALAEAGAFGKPGNTA
;
A
#
# COMPACT_ATOMS: atom_id res chain seq x y z
N MET A 1 22.94 -6.60 -18.36
CA MET A 1 22.51 -5.92 -17.12
C MET A 1 22.04 -4.53 -17.51
N THR A 2 20.77 -4.24 -17.39
CA THR A 2 20.22 -2.89 -17.58
C THR A 2 20.82 -1.98 -16.50
N ALA A 3 21.21 -0.76 -16.89
CA ALA A 3 21.77 0.21 -15.94
C ALA A 3 20.72 0.54 -14.87
N LYS A 4 21.14 0.62 -13.59
CA LYS A 4 20.25 1.05 -12.51
C LYS A 4 19.68 2.44 -12.83
N PRO A 5 18.39 2.71 -12.58
CA PRO A 5 17.81 4.02 -12.84
C PRO A 5 18.54 5.11 -12.05
N GLN A 6 18.88 6.20 -12.74
CA GLN A 6 19.41 7.39 -12.08
C GLN A 6 18.24 8.21 -11.52
N LEU A 7 18.11 8.21 -10.21
CA LEU A 7 17.08 8.98 -9.52
C LEU A 7 17.63 10.33 -9.07
N PRO A 8 16.84 11.41 -9.19
CA PRO A 8 17.23 12.72 -8.69
C PRO A 8 17.31 12.72 -7.16
N GLU A 9 18.10 13.64 -6.62
CA GLU A 9 18.00 13.97 -5.20
C GLU A 9 16.67 14.69 -4.94
N ARG A 10 16.09 14.45 -3.77
CA ARG A 10 14.86 15.15 -3.41
C ARG A 10 15.15 16.64 -3.15
N THR A 11 14.29 17.50 -3.64
CA THR A 11 14.29 18.90 -3.24
C THR A 11 13.77 19.01 -1.81
N PRO A 12 14.55 19.54 -0.86
CA PRO A 12 14.12 19.73 0.51
C PRO A 12 12.85 20.59 0.59
N ARG A 13 12.01 20.32 1.59
CA ARG A 13 10.86 21.18 1.90
C ARG A 13 11.29 22.54 2.43
N VAL A 14 10.42 23.52 2.39
CA VAL A 14 10.66 24.80 3.04
C VAL A 14 10.73 24.62 4.55
N LYS A 15 11.82 25.05 5.15
CA LYS A 15 12.05 24.91 6.59
C LYS A 15 11.00 25.70 7.38
N GLY A 16 10.38 25.03 8.36
CA GLY A 16 9.37 25.64 9.25
C GLY A 16 7.93 25.55 8.76
N GLU A 17 7.67 24.95 7.60
CA GLU A 17 6.28 24.61 7.22
C GLU A 17 5.70 23.58 8.19
N PRO A 18 4.43 23.73 8.63
CA PRO A 18 3.79 22.77 9.52
C PRO A 18 3.55 21.43 8.80
N THR A 19 3.44 20.35 9.55
CA THR A 19 2.96 19.05 9.06
C THR A 19 1.61 18.71 9.68
N ALA A 20 0.86 17.83 9.04
CA ALA A 20 -0.51 17.53 9.45
C ALA A 20 -0.58 16.82 10.83
N LEU A 21 0.45 16.05 11.18
CA LEU A 21 0.48 15.18 12.37
C LEU A 21 1.64 15.52 13.31
N ASP A 22 2.18 16.75 13.23
CA ASP A 22 3.24 17.19 14.12
C ASP A 22 2.82 17.09 15.60
N GLY A 23 3.73 16.61 16.43
CA GLY A 23 3.49 16.40 17.86
C GLY A 23 2.76 15.08 18.21
N LEU A 24 2.33 14.27 17.25
CA LEU A 24 1.76 12.95 17.53
C LEU A 24 2.87 11.89 17.67
N LEU A 25 2.77 11.08 18.74
CA LEU A 25 3.64 9.92 18.99
C LEU A 25 2.89 8.62 18.63
N VAL A 26 3.46 7.87 17.69
CA VAL A 26 2.97 6.56 17.25
C VAL A 26 3.94 5.47 17.68
N VAL A 27 3.46 4.49 18.43
CA VAL A 27 4.23 3.27 18.75
C VAL A 27 3.78 2.16 17.80
N ASP A 28 4.71 1.75 16.96
CA ASP A 28 4.49 0.83 15.84
C ASP A 28 5.07 -0.56 16.17
N PHE A 29 4.19 -1.50 16.51
CA PHE A 29 4.53 -2.93 16.72
C PHE A 29 4.33 -3.76 15.45
N THR A 30 4.06 -3.13 14.32
CA THR A 30 3.67 -3.85 13.12
C THR A 30 4.85 -4.41 12.35
N ARG A 31 4.57 -5.42 11.53
CA ARG A 31 5.53 -6.07 10.63
C ARG A 31 4.88 -6.41 9.29
N VAL A 32 5.67 -6.82 8.34
CA VAL A 32 5.31 -7.22 6.98
C VAL A 32 4.84 -6.02 6.15
N VAL A 33 3.55 -5.87 5.80
CA VAL A 33 3.10 -4.84 4.85
C VAL A 33 2.02 -3.93 5.41
N ALA A 34 0.85 -4.45 5.78
CA ALA A 34 -0.35 -3.64 6.06
C ALA A 34 -0.12 -2.59 7.17
N GLY A 35 0.43 -3.03 8.30
CA GLY A 35 0.73 -2.13 9.42
C GLY A 35 1.84 -1.12 9.08
N PRO A 36 3.01 -1.58 8.58
CA PRO A 36 4.08 -0.68 8.18
C PRO A 36 3.68 0.37 7.15
N ALA A 37 2.84 0.04 6.16
CA ALA A 37 2.30 1.01 5.20
C ALA A 37 1.41 2.08 5.86
N CYS A 38 0.60 1.67 6.85
CA CYS A 38 -0.20 2.59 7.65
C CYS A 38 0.69 3.57 8.42
N THR A 39 1.64 3.05 9.20
CA THR A 39 2.48 3.87 10.09
C THR A 39 3.49 4.71 9.31
N GLN A 40 3.97 4.24 8.13
CA GLN A 40 4.76 5.08 7.22
C GLN A 40 3.98 6.29 6.72
N THR A 41 2.68 6.12 6.38
CA THR A 41 1.84 7.26 5.99
C THR A 41 1.74 8.29 7.11
N LEU A 42 1.55 7.87 8.36
CA LEU A 42 1.54 8.78 9.51
C LEU A 42 2.90 9.50 9.69
N ALA A 43 4.01 8.77 9.51
CA ALA A 43 5.36 9.34 9.58
C ALA A 43 5.63 10.34 8.46
N ASP A 44 5.18 10.06 7.22
CA ASP A 44 5.33 10.97 6.08
C ASP A 44 4.66 12.33 6.32
N PHE A 45 3.62 12.38 7.14
CA PHE A 45 2.90 13.60 7.51
C PHE A 45 3.27 14.16 8.89
N GLY A 46 4.39 13.74 9.47
CA GLY A 46 5.03 14.40 10.60
C GLY A 46 4.79 13.76 11.96
N ALA A 47 4.05 12.65 12.06
CA ALA A 47 4.02 11.90 13.31
C ALA A 47 5.39 11.31 13.64
N GLU A 48 5.78 11.37 14.91
CA GLU A 48 6.93 10.63 15.42
C GLU A 48 6.55 9.16 15.53
N VAL A 49 7.12 8.30 14.66
CA VAL A 49 6.84 6.87 14.63
C VAL A 49 8.02 6.09 15.19
N ILE A 50 7.79 5.38 16.31
CA ILE A 50 8.76 4.48 16.92
C ILE A 50 8.38 3.04 16.56
N LYS A 51 9.15 2.45 15.64
CA LYS A 51 9.00 1.04 15.25
C LYS A 51 9.73 0.14 16.22
N ILE A 52 9.00 -0.77 16.84
CA ILE A 52 9.53 -1.76 17.77
C ILE A 52 9.71 -3.09 17.05
N GLU A 53 10.93 -3.61 17.07
CA GLU A 53 11.27 -4.86 16.41
C GLU A 53 11.89 -5.86 17.39
N ASN A 54 11.77 -7.16 17.08
CA ASN A 54 12.53 -8.18 17.79
C ASN A 54 14.03 -8.01 17.50
N PRO A 55 14.91 -8.00 18.48
CA PRO A 55 16.35 -7.92 18.26
C PRO A 55 16.91 -9.09 17.45
N ASP A 56 16.24 -10.24 17.42
CA ASP A 56 16.60 -11.39 16.62
C ASP A 56 15.88 -11.35 15.26
N GLY A 57 16.54 -10.75 14.28
CA GLY A 57 16.09 -10.67 12.89
C GLY A 57 15.17 -9.51 12.53
N GLY A 58 14.51 -8.85 13.46
CA GLY A 58 13.65 -7.69 13.17
C GLY A 58 12.32 -8.05 12.47
N ASP A 59 11.90 -7.17 11.58
CA ASP A 59 10.72 -7.37 10.71
C ASP A 59 11.06 -8.41 9.61
N ASP A 60 10.14 -9.34 9.34
CA ASP A 60 10.33 -10.39 8.34
C ASP A 60 10.71 -9.81 6.95
N THR A 61 10.25 -8.61 6.63
CA THR A 61 10.56 -7.94 5.35
C THR A 61 12.03 -7.58 5.19
N ARG A 62 12.83 -7.52 6.27
CA ARG A 62 14.29 -7.33 6.17
C ARG A 62 14.97 -8.47 5.41
N HIS A 63 14.35 -9.66 5.39
CA HIS A 63 14.88 -10.89 4.80
C HIS A 63 14.22 -11.28 3.47
N TYR A 64 13.38 -10.41 2.87
CA TYR A 64 12.73 -10.71 1.59
C TYR A 64 13.72 -10.59 0.43
N GLU A 65 13.86 -11.68 -0.33
CA GLU A 65 14.86 -11.88 -1.39
C GLU A 65 14.52 -11.22 -2.74
N HIS A 66 13.85 -10.05 -2.77
CA HIS A 66 13.52 -9.38 -4.05
C HIS A 66 14.68 -8.57 -4.61
N ALA A 67 15.29 -7.73 -3.80
CA ALA A 67 16.46 -6.93 -4.09
C ALA A 67 17.01 -6.38 -2.77
N GLU A 68 18.32 -6.14 -2.71
CA GLU A 68 19.03 -5.69 -1.52
C GLU A 68 19.98 -4.54 -1.86
N ILE A 69 20.15 -3.61 -0.94
CA ILE A 69 21.14 -2.55 -1.00
C ILE A 69 21.63 -2.20 0.41
N GLY A 70 22.95 -2.24 0.62
CA GLY A 70 23.56 -1.88 1.91
C GLY A 70 23.16 -2.77 3.09
N GLY A 71 22.76 -4.02 2.83
CA GLY A 71 22.29 -4.98 3.83
C GLY A 71 20.79 -4.89 4.14
N GLU A 72 20.05 -4.02 3.47
CA GLU A 72 18.61 -3.85 3.68
C GLU A 72 17.80 -4.28 2.45
N SER A 73 16.70 -4.98 2.67
CA SER A 73 15.83 -5.42 1.58
C SER A 73 15.00 -4.27 0.99
N ALA A 74 14.69 -4.35 -0.29
CA ALA A 74 13.81 -3.41 -0.96
C ALA A 74 12.41 -3.36 -0.32
N ALA A 75 11.91 -4.48 0.20
CA ALA A 75 10.61 -4.56 0.86
C ALA A 75 10.60 -3.73 2.16
N PHE A 76 11.62 -3.89 3.02
CA PHE A 76 11.72 -3.12 4.25
C PHE A 76 11.89 -1.63 3.98
N LEU A 77 12.78 -1.26 3.07
CA LEU A 77 13.02 0.13 2.68
C LEU A 77 11.77 0.84 2.15
N SER A 78 10.91 0.12 1.43
CA SER A 78 9.71 0.69 0.81
C SER A 78 8.60 1.06 1.81
N LEU A 79 8.62 0.49 3.02
CA LEU A 79 7.51 0.53 3.99
C LEU A 79 7.88 1.19 5.34
N ASN A 80 9.16 1.58 5.54
CA ASN A 80 9.61 1.98 6.87
C ASN A 80 10.38 3.31 6.93
N ARG A 81 10.36 4.11 5.85
CA ARG A 81 10.97 5.46 5.89
C ARG A 81 10.32 6.33 6.96
N ASN A 82 11.04 7.33 7.44
CA ASN A 82 10.61 8.31 8.44
C ASN A 82 10.30 7.71 9.82
N LYS A 83 10.66 6.44 10.08
CA LYS A 83 10.48 5.80 11.39
C LYS A 83 11.78 5.79 12.17
N ARG A 84 11.68 5.79 13.49
CA ARG A 84 12.79 5.49 14.41
C ARG A 84 12.70 4.05 14.87
N GLY A 85 13.69 3.21 14.54
CA GLY A 85 13.73 1.79 14.88
C GLY A 85 14.34 1.55 16.25
N ILE A 86 13.66 0.77 17.10
CA ILE A 86 14.19 0.27 18.37
C ILE A 86 14.06 -1.27 18.44
N ALA A 87 15.00 -1.92 19.12
CA ALA A 87 14.96 -3.36 19.33
C ALA A 87 14.57 -3.67 20.78
N LEU A 88 13.52 -4.50 20.99
CA LEU A 88 13.06 -4.94 22.30
C LEU A 88 12.77 -6.45 22.28
N ASP A 89 13.39 -7.21 23.20
CA ASP A 89 13.07 -8.62 23.40
C ASP A 89 11.87 -8.79 24.33
N PHE A 90 10.70 -9.08 23.79
CA PHE A 90 9.47 -9.26 24.58
C PHE A 90 9.45 -10.52 25.46
N ASN A 91 10.45 -11.39 25.39
CA ASN A 91 10.65 -12.44 26.39
C ASN A 91 11.35 -11.90 27.64
N ASN A 92 11.88 -10.68 27.59
CA ASN A 92 12.54 -10.01 28.70
C ASN A 92 11.57 -9.05 29.42
N PRO A 93 11.32 -9.22 30.74
CA PRO A 93 10.38 -8.33 31.47
C PRO A 93 10.78 -6.85 31.45
N ALA A 94 12.07 -6.53 31.42
CA ALA A 94 12.55 -5.16 31.38
C ALA A 94 12.23 -4.51 30.02
N ALA A 95 12.29 -5.24 28.92
CA ALA A 95 11.87 -4.75 27.61
C ALA A 95 10.35 -4.50 27.54
N LEU A 96 9.56 -5.37 28.18
CA LEU A 96 8.10 -5.17 28.28
C LEU A 96 7.74 -3.92 29.09
N GLU A 97 8.53 -3.58 30.13
CA GLU A 97 8.33 -2.33 30.88
C GLU A 97 8.60 -1.12 29.98
N VAL A 98 9.67 -1.11 29.21
CA VAL A 98 9.97 -0.06 28.22
C VAL A 98 8.81 0.08 27.23
N ALA A 99 8.27 -1.01 26.71
CA ALA A 99 7.12 -0.98 25.79
C ALA A 99 5.88 -0.37 26.44
N ARG A 100 5.57 -0.70 27.72
CA ARG A 100 4.45 -0.08 28.46
C ARG A 100 4.65 1.40 28.67
N GLU A 101 5.86 1.84 29.03
CA GLU A 101 6.15 3.27 29.21
C GLU A 101 6.03 4.04 27.89
N LEU A 102 6.41 3.46 26.76
CA LEU A 102 6.18 4.07 25.43
C LEU A 102 4.68 4.17 25.12
N ILE A 103 3.90 3.12 25.36
CA ILE A 103 2.44 3.10 25.14
C ILE A 103 1.75 4.16 26.06
N ALA A 104 2.21 4.31 27.29
CA ALA A 104 1.65 5.29 28.21
C ALA A 104 1.80 6.74 27.73
N LYS A 105 2.80 7.02 26.89
CA LYS A 105 3.04 8.34 26.27
C LYS A 105 2.48 8.47 24.87
N ALA A 106 2.11 7.35 24.20
CA ALA A 106 1.68 7.33 22.82
C ALA A 106 0.31 7.97 22.60
N ASP A 107 0.14 8.66 21.49
CA ASP A 107 -1.15 9.03 20.95
C ASP A 107 -1.82 7.86 20.22
N VAL A 108 -1.01 7.06 19.53
CA VAL A 108 -1.46 5.96 18.72
C VAL A 108 -0.56 4.73 18.94
N VAL A 109 -1.17 3.57 19.10
CA VAL A 109 -0.51 2.27 19.02
C VAL A 109 -1.05 1.55 17.79
N VAL A 110 -0.17 0.93 17.01
CA VAL A 110 -0.55 0.08 15.88
C VAL A 110 0.12 -1.29 16.03
N GLU A 111 -0.67 -2.37 15.94
CA GLU A 111 -0.17 -3.74 16.01
C GLU A 111 -0.84 -4.63 14.96
N ASN A 112 -0.14 -5.66 14.49
CA ASN A 112 -0.69 -6.67 13.58
C ASN A 112 -0.21 -8.10 13.92
N PHE A 113 0.02 -8.37 15.20
CA PHE A 113 0.34 -9.71 15.66
C PHE A 113 -0.86 -10.65 15.58
N SER A 114 -0.58 -11.95 15.57
CA SER A 114 -1.62 -12.96 15.71
C SER A 114 -2.43 -12.76 16.99
N GLY A 115 -3.71 -13.14 16.95
CA GLY A 115 -4.63 -12.94 18.07
C GLY A 115 -4.06 -13.49 19.39
N GLY A 116 -4.20 -12.72 20.47
CA GLY A 116 -3.75 -13.07 21.81
C GLY A 116 -2.28 -12.75 22.15
N ILE A 117 -1.43 -12.44 21.18
CA ILE A 117 0.00 -12.13 21.44
C ILE A 117 0.15 -10.87 22.28
N MET A 118 -0.47 -9.77 21.93
CA MET A 118 -0.40 -8.52 22.71
C MET A 118 -0.99 -8.70 24.11
N LYS A 119 -2.06 -9.50 24.26
CA LYS A 119 -2.65 -9.84 25.55
C LYS A 119 -1.68 -10.67 26.42
N LYS A 120 -0.97 -11.64 25.83
CA LYS A 120 0.06 -12.44 26.53
C LYS A 120 1.13 -11.54 27.16
N PHE A 121 1.49 -10.45 26.51
CA PHE A 121 2.49 -9.49 27.01
C PHE A 121 1.90 -8.37 27.89
N GLY A 122 0.56 -8.32 28.06
CA GLY A 122 -0.12 -7.23 28.77
C GLY A 122 0.01 -5.88 28.08
N LEU A 123 0.04 -5.90 26.74
CA LEU A 123 0.18 -4.73 25.86
C LEU A 123 -1.07 -4.53 24.97
N ASP A 124 -2.12 -5.35 25.14
CA ASP A 124 -3.41 -5.18 24.43
C ASP A 124 -4.18 -3.97 24.97
N TYR A 125 -5.17 -3.49 24.19
CA TYR A 125 -5.93 -2.29 24.54
C TYR A 125 -6.54 -2.36 25.95
N ALA A 126 -7.13 -3.50 26.33
CA ALA A 126 -7.75 -3.66 27.64
C ALA A 126 -6.75 -3.50 28.79
N SER A 127 -5.49 -3.91 28.58
CA SER A 127 -4.42 -3.81 29.59
C SER A 127 -3.87 -2.39 29.73
N VAL A 128 -3.88 -1.58 28.66
CA VAL A 128 -3.19 -0.28 28.63
C VAL A 128 -4.13 0.93 28.64
N ALA A 129 -5.41 0.77 28.32
CA ALA A 129 -6.37 1.88 28.19
C ALA A 129 -6.57 2.69 29.47
N ALA A 130 -6.47 2.06 30.63
CA ALA A 130 -6.60 2.75 31.91
C ALA A 130 -5.41 3.68 32.20
N THR A 131 -4.22 3.32 31.75
CA THR A 131 -2.99 4.12 31.91
C THR A 131 -2.96 5.31 30.93
N ASN A 132 -3.54 5.13 29.73
CA ASN A 132 -3.63 6.17 28.72
C ASN A 132 -5.05 6.27 28.14
N PRO A 133 -5.97 6.98 28.80
CA PRO A 133 -7.37 7.08 28.37
C PRO A 133 -7.58 7.79 27.01
N LYS A 134 -6.56 8.50 26.51
CA LYS A 134 -6.59 9.17 25.20
C LYS A 134 -6.00 8.35 24.07
N LEU A 135 -5.49 7.16 24.38
CA LEU A 135 -4.84 6.29 23.42
C LEU A 135 -5.79 5.84 22.31
N ILE A 136 -5.34 5.96 21.07
CA ILE A 136 -5.94 5.29 19.93
C ILE A 136 -5.14 4.02 19.69
N TYR A 137 -5.81 2.87 19.77
CA TYR A 137 -5.19 1.57 19.64
C TYR A 137 -5.71 0.87 18.38
N CYS A 138 -4.89 0.76 17.35
CA CYS A 138 -5.24 0.14 16.07
C CYS A 138 -4.74 -1.29 16.01
N SER A 139 -5.67 -2.24 15.87
CA SER A 139 -5.37 -3.67 15.65
C SER A 139 -5.67 -4.04 14.19
N ILE A 140 -4.66 -4.55 13.50
CA ILE A 140 -4.81 -5.10 12.15
C ILE A 140 -4.75 -6.63 12.26
N SER A 141 -5.67 -7.32 11.58
CA SER A 141 -5.76 -8.78 11.62
C SER A 141 -6.20 -9.35 10.28
N ALA A 142 -6.08 -10.65 10.09
CA ALA A 142 -6.58 -11.30 8.87
C ALA A 142 -8.11 -11.42 8.86
N TYR A 143 -8.72 -11.85 9.98
CA TYR A 143 -10.13 -12.21 10.06
C TYR A 143 -10.92 -11.50 11.19
N GLY A 144 -10.37 -10.43 11.76
CA GLY A 144 -10.92 -9.76 12.92
C GLY A 144 -10.41 -10.33 14.25
N ARG A 145 -10.77 -9.63 15.35
CA ARG A 145 -10.33 -9.99 16.70
C ARG A 145 -11.43 -10.71 17.52
N LYS A 146 -12.58 -10.97 16.90
CA LYS A 146 -13.74 -11.62 17.54
C LYS A 146 -14.23 -12.81 16.71
N GLY A 147 -14.93 -13.74 17.35
CA GLY A 147 -15.50 -14.91 16.71
C GLY A 147 -14.50 -16.06 16.54
N GLU A 148 -14.93 -17.07 15.80
CA GLU A 148 -14.23 -18.36 15.64
C GLU A 148 -12.85 -18.19 14.96
N PHE A 149 -12.73 -17.23 14.02
CA PHE A 149 -11.52 -17.03 13.23
C PHE A 149 -10.53 -16.02 13.84
N ALA A 150 -10.80 -15.49 15.05
CA ALA A 150 -10.01 -14.42 15.67
C ALA A 150 -8.52 -14.77 15.89
N LEU A 151 -8.20 -16.05 16.05
CA LEU A 151 -6.84 -16.56 16.25
C LEU A 151 -6.20 -17.11 14.97
N ARG A 152 -6.98 -17.18 13.88
CA ARG A 152 -6.49 -17.74 12.63
C ARG A 152 -5.48 -16.80 11.95
N PRO A 153 -4.29 -17.29 11.61
CA PRO A 153 -3.32 -16.51 10.84
C PRO A 153 -3.80 -16.36 9.39
N GLY A 154 -3.42 -15.27 8.74
CA GLY A 154 -3.66 -15.03 7.33
C GLY A 154 -2.73 -13.96 6.80
N PHE A 155 -2.53 -14.01 5.48
CA PHE A 155 -1.74 -13.06 4.70
C PHE A 155 -2.54 -12.63 3.47
N ASP A 156 -2.08 -11.60 2.80
CA ASP A 156 -2.69 -11.06 1.58
C ASP A 156 -3.16 -12.15 0.58
N PRO A 157 -2.33 -13.10 0.12
CA PRO A 157 -2.78 -14.10 -0.87
C PRO A 157 -3.91 -14.99 -0.36
N ILE A 158 -3.89 -15.31 0.93
CA ILE A 158 -4.94 -16.16 1.54
C ILE A 158 -6.26 -15.39 1.58
N THR A 159 -6.22 -14.12 1.99
CA THR A 159 -7.43 -13.29 2.03
C THR A 159 -7.96 -12.94 0.63
N GLN A 160 -7.10 -12.78 -0.37
CA GLN A 160 -7.54 -12.69 -1.78
C GLN A 160 -8.31 -13.94 -2.22
N ALA A 161 -7.81 -15.13 -1.85
CA ALA A 161 -8.45 -16.40 -2.22
C ALA A 161 -9.79 -16.58 -1.50
N GLU A 162 -9.84 -16.38 -0.20
CA GLU A 162 -11.02 -16.67 0.64
C GLU A 162 -12.13 -15.62 0.56
N SER A 163 -11.80 -14.37 0.25
CA SER A 163 -12.81 -13.31 0.07
C SER A 163 -13.59 -13.41 -1.25
N GLY A 164 -13.12 -14.22 -2.19
CA GLY A 164 -13.63 -14.23 -3.56
C GLY A 164 -12.95 -13.19 -4.48
N PHE A 165 -12.07 -12.32 -3.96
CA PHE A 165 -11.36 -11.30 -4.75
C PHE A 165 -10.57 -11.94 -5.90
N MET A 166 -9.83 -13.01 -5.59
CA MET A 166 -9.03 -13.74 -6.57
C MET A 166 -9.88 -14.38 -7.67
N SER A 167 -11.13 -14.75 -7.38
CA SER A 167 -12.05 -15.36 -8.36
C SER A 167 -12.42 -14.40 -9.51
N LEU A 168 -12.20 -13.10 -9.35
CA LEU A 168 -12.46 -12.08 -10.37
C LEU A 168 -11.25 -11.80 -11.26
N ASN A 169 -10.04 -12.22 -10.84
CA ASN A 169 -8.80 -11.96 -11.54
C ASN A 169 -8.40 -13.13 -12.45
N GLY A 170 -7.96 -12.79 -13.65
CA GLY A 170 -7.54 -13.74 -14.68
C GLY A 170 -8.42 -13.72 -15.91
N PHE A 171 -8.01 -14.47 -16.94
CA PHE A 171 -8.80 -14.64 -18.16
C PHE A 171 -9.93 -15.65 -17.92
N PRO A 172 -11.04 -15.57 -18.70
CA PRO A 172 -12.22 -16.44 -18.50
C PRO A 172 -11.88 -17.93 -18.46
N ASP A 173 -11.03 -18.38 -19.36
CA ASP A 173 -10.65 -19.80 -19.52
C ASP A 173 -9.39 -20.20 -18.74
N GLY A 174 -8.79 -19.26 -17.99
CA GLY A 174 -7.62 -19.49 -17.16
C GLY A 174 -7.96 -19.85 -15.72
N GLU A 175 -6.93 -20.09 -14.91
CA GLU A 175 -7.08 -20.21 -13.46
C GLU A 175 -7.29 -18.81 -12.80
N PRO A 176 -7.90 -18.76 -11.61
CA PRO A 176 -7.90 -17.55 -10.78
C PRO A 176 -6.46 -17.16 -10.41
N VAL A 177 -6.12 -15.88 -10.55
CA VAL A 177 -4.77 -15.39 -10.23
C VAL A 177 -4.81 -14.31 -9.16
N ARG A 178 -3.84 -14.34 -8.24
CA ARG A 178 -3.64 -13.24 -7.31
C ARG A 178 -3.07 -12.01 -8.02
N THR A 179 -3.23 -10.84 -7.44
CA THR A 179 -2.48 -9.65 -7.90
C THR A 179 -1.00 -9.80 -7.61
N GLY A 180 -0.13 -9.26 -8.46
CA GLY A 180 1.32 -9.28 -8.23
C GLY A 180 1.69 -8.54 -6.93
N PRO A 181 1.39 -7.24 -6.78
CA PRO A 181 1.54 -6.50 -5.54
C PRO A 181 0.58 -7.00 -4.44
N PRO A 182 0.92 -6.87 -3.15
CA PRO A 182 0.06 -7.25 -2.01
C PRO A 182 -1.06 -6.20 -1.83
N ILE A 183 -2.04 -6.22 -2.72
CA ILE A 183 -3.05 -5.16 -2.86
C ILE A 183 -4.00 -5.09 -1.65
N VAL A 184 -4.34 -6.24 -1.04
CA VAL A 184 -5.21 -6.29 0.14
C VAL A 184 -4.48 -5.74 1.36
N ASP A 185 -3.20 -6.10 1.55
CA ASP A 185 -2.38 -5.51 2.60
C ASP A 185 -2.26 -3.99 2.47
N MET A 186 -1.95 -3.50 1.26
CA MET A 186 -1.84 -2.06 1.00
C MET A 186 -3.16 -1.32 1.27
N ALA A 187 -4.28 -1.86 0.81
CA ALA A 187 -5.60 -1.29 1.06
C ALA A 187 -5.99 -1.36 2.55
N THR A 188 -5.58 -2.42 3.26
CA THR A 188 -5.78 -2.54 4.71
C THR A 188 -4.95 -1.51 5.46
N GLY A 189 -3.71 -1.28 5.06
CA GLY A 189 -2.88 -0.21 5.61
C GLY A 189 -3.50 1.18 5.42
N MET A 190 -4.04 1.47 4.23
CA MET A 190 -4.78 2.72 3.97
C MET A 190 -6.04 2.81 4.85
N SER A 191 -6.80 1.72 4.99
CA SER A 191 -7.99 1.67 5.84
C SER A 191 -7.65 1.88 7.31
N ALA A 192 -6.56 1.30 7.80
CA ALA A 192 -6.07 1.50 9.17
C ALA A 192 -5.64 2.96 9.41
N CYS A 193 -4.93 3.56 8.47
CA CYS A 193 -4.59 4.99 8.53
C CYS A 193 -5.85 5.86 8.61
N ASN A 194 -6.84 5.61 7.74
CA ASN A 194 -8.13 6.32 7.79
C ASN A 194 -8.85 6.14 9.13
N ALA A 195 -8.89 4.92 9.68
CA ALA A 195 -9.51 4.65 10.97
C ALA A 195 -8.81 5.38 12.11
N ILE A 196 -7.48 5.45 12.12
CA ILE A 196 -6.67 6.21 13.08
C ILE A 196 -7.00 7.71 12.97
N LEU A 197 -7.00 8.29 11.76
CA LEU A 197 -7.31 9.71 11.55
C LEU A 197 -8.73 10.06 12.00
N LEU A 198 -9.72 9.22 11.72
CA LEU A 198 -11.10 9.37 12.20
C LEU A 198 -11.16 9.28 13.72
N ALA A 199 -10.41 8.37 14.33
CA ALA A 199 -10.35 8.24 15.79
C ALA A 199 -9.67 9.44 16.47
N LEU A 200 -8.63 10.03 15.86
CA LEU A 200 -7.98 11.26 16.30
C LEU A 200 -8.98 12.43 16.28
N ILE A 201 -9.71 12.61 15.19
CA ILE A 201 -10.78 13.64 15.09
C ILE A 201 -11.88 13.41 16.13
N ALA A 202 -12.26 12.15 16.35
CA ALA A 202 -13.24 11.81 17.38
C ALA A 202 -12.72 12.09 18.79
N ARG A 203 -11.44 11.79 19.07
CA ARG A 203 -10.75 12.04 20.33
C ARG A 203 -10.82 13.52 20.74
N ASP A 204 -10.58 14.42 19.79
CA ASP A 204 -10.62 15.87 20.05
C ASP A 204 -12.01 16.35 20.52
N ARG A 205 -13.07 15.71 20.06
CA ARG A 205 -14.46 16.02 20.48
C ARG A 205 -14.90 15.29 21.74
N LEU A 206 -14.45 14.03 21.92
CA LEU A 206 -14.89 13.16 23.01
C LEU A 206 -14.00 13.23 24.26
N GLY A 207 -12.80 13.81 24.14
CA GLY A 207 -11.80 13.88 25.19
C GLY A 207 -11.15 12.54 25.56
N ARG A 208 -11.45 11.47 24.83
CA ARG A 208 -10.93 10.10 25.06
C ARG A 208 -10.61 9.38 23.77
N GLY A 209 -9.61 8.49 23.82
CA GLY A 209 -9.26 7.59 22.74
C GLY A 209 -10.20 6.38 22.62
N GLN A 210 -9.84 5.45 21.72
CA GLN A 210 -10.61 4.24 21.46
C GLN A 210 -9.76 3.16 20.80
N GLN A 211 -10.23 1.93 20.83
CA GLN A 211 -9.74 0.86 19.97
C GLN A 211 -10.38 0.98 18.59
N VAL A 212 -9.57 0.81 17.55
CA VAL A 212 -10.00 0.64 16.16
C VAL A 212 -9.47 -0.70 15.65
N GLU A 213 -10.23 -1.35 14.78
CA GLU A 213 -9.89 -2.66 14.23
C GLU A 213 -10.08 -2.64 12.72
N VAL A 214 -9.14 -3.23 11.97
CA VAL A 214 -9.24 -3.42 10.53
C VAL A 214 -8.82 -4.85 10.20
N ALA A 215 -9.66 -5.56 9.44
CA ALA A 215 -9.37 -6.91 9.00
C ALA A 215 -9.11 -6.96 7.49
N LEU A 216 -8.12 -7.79 7.08
CA LEU A 216 -7.80 -7.99 5.67
C LEU A 216 -8.99 -8.53 4.89
N ILE A 217 -9.73 -9.49 5.48
CA ILE A 217 -10.90 -10.10 4.84
C ILE A 217 -11.99 -9.06 4.56
N ASP A 218 -12.27 -8.16 5.50
CA ASP A 218 -13.27 -7.11 5.35
C ASP A 218 -12.84 -6.10 4.27
N THR A 219 -11.54 -5.76 4.27
CA THR A 219 -10.95 -4.89 3.25
C THR A 219 -11.09 -5.54 1.86
N ALA A 220 -10.73 -6.81 1.71
CA ALA A 220 -10.84 -7.53 0.45
C ALA A 220 -12.30 -7.60 -0.04
N MET A 221 -13.26 -7.88 0.84
CA MET A 221 -14.69 -7.86 0.52
C MET A 221 -15.16 -6.46 0.08
N SER A 222 -14.71 -5.40 0.75
CA SER A 222 -14.99 -4.02 0.36
C SER A 222 -14.44 -3.70 -1.04
N MET A 223 -13.24 -4.19 -1.37
CA MET A 223 -12.60 -4.00 -2.67
C MET A 223 -13.30 -4.74 -3.82
N ILE A 224 -14.00 -5.85 -3.57
CA ILE A 224 -14.85 -6.51 -4.56
C ILE A 224 -15.94 -5.54 -5.08
N GLY A 225 -16.41 -4.61 -4.23
CA GLY A 225 -17.22 -3.46 -4.61
C GLY A 225 -18.50 -3.84 -5.34
N PHE A 226 -18.68 -3.29 -6.54
CA PHE A 226 -19.91 -3.48 -7.31
C PHE A 226 -20.10 -4.92 -7.85
N TYR A 227 -19.06 -5.73 -7.95
CA TYR A 227 -19.20 -7.16 -8.30
C TYR A 227 -19.86 -7.93 -7.16
N GLY A 228 -19.46 -7.66 -5.91
CA GLY A 228 -20.10 -8.21 -4.72
C GLY A 228 -21.57 -7.77 -4.61
N MET A 229 -21.83 -6.49 -4.83
CA MET A 229 -23.21 -5.96 -4.83
C MET A 229 -24.06 -6.59 -5.95
N ALA A 230 -23.51 -6.79 -7.14
CA ALA A 230 -24.20 -7.46 -8.24
C ALA A 230 -24.57 -8.91 -7.89
N TYR A 231 -23.64 -9.63 -7.23
CA TYR A 231 -23.94 -10.98 -6.72
C TYR A 231 -25.07 -10.95 -5.67
N LEU A 232 -25.02 -10.06 -4.70
CA LEU A 232 -26.05 -9.95 -3.65
C LEU A 232 -27.44 -9.63 -4.21
N ILE A 233 -27.52 -8.90 -5.31
CA ILE A 233 -28.79 -8.55 -5.96
C ILE A 233 -29.32 -9.69 -6.85
N SER A 234 -28.44 -10.34 -7.61
CA SER A 234 -28.84 -11.28 -8.65
C SER A 234 -28.70 -12.75 -8.29
N GLY A 235 -27.90 -13.07 -7.27
CA GLY A 235 -27.48 -14.45 -6.96
C GLY A 235 -26.50 -15.05 -7.97
N ALA A 236 -26.14 -14.32 -9.03
CA ALA A 236 -25.25 -14.81 -10.08
C ALA A 236 -23.79 -14.49 -9.74
N ASN A 237 -22.93 -15.51 -9.68
CA ASN A 237 -21.50 -15.33 -9.49
C ASN A 237 -20.87 -14.59 -10.68
N PRO A 238 -20.15 -13.47 -10.44
CA PRO A 238 -19.39 -12.84 -11.51
C PRO A 238 -18.21 -13.76 -11.89
N GLY A 239 -17.99 -13.90 -13.20
CA GLY A 239 -16.84 -14.63 -13.73
C GLY A 239 -15.64 -13.73 -13.91
N ARG A 240 -14.49 -14.35 -14.26
CA ARG A 240 -13.29 -13.62 -14.72
C ARG A 240 -13.53 -12.99 -16.07
N ILE A 241 -13.06 -11.77 -16.25
CA ILE A 241 -13.31 -10.96 -17.44
C ILE A 241 -12.02 -10.56 -18.18
N GLY A 242 -10.86 -10.98 -17.68
CA GLY A 242 -9.56 -10.59 -18.21
C GLY A 242 -9.40 -9.06 -18.24
N ASN A 243 -9.00 -8.56 -19.40
CA ASN A 243 -8.73 -7.13 -19.61
C ASN A 243 -9.96 -6.34 -20.15
N SER A 244 -11.12 -6.99 -20.29
CA SER A 244 -12.30 -6.39 -20.90
C SER A 244 -13.49 -6.36 -19.95
N PRO A 245 -13.70 -5.27 -19.18
CA PRO A 245 -14.81 -5.15 -18.25
C PRO A 245 -16.15 -5.41 -18.93
N ASN A 246 -16.99 -6.25 -18.32
CA ASN A 246 -18.34 -6.58 -18.80
C ASN A 246 -18.39 -7.10 -20.26
N GLY A 247 -17.27 -7.69 -20.77
CA GLY A 247 -17.20 -8.18 -22.14
C GLY A 247 -17.31 -7.09 -23.21
N SER A 248 -16.96 -5.85 -22.89
CA SER A 248 -16.99 -4.74 -23.84
C SER A 248 -16.00 -4.98 -25.00
N PRO A 249 -16.45 -4.97 -26.25
CA PRO A 249 -15.57 -5.19 -27.40
C PRO A 249 -14.58 -4.06 -27.64
N THR A 250 -14.79 -2.90 -27.02
CA THR A 250 -14.03 -1.67 -27.22
C THR A 250 -13.24 -1.23 -25.97
N VAL A 251 -13.14 -2.12 -24.98
CA VAL A 251 -12.30 -1.91 -23.79
C VAL A 251 -11.37 -3.10 -23.63
N GLY A 252 -10.10 -2.82 -23.39
CA GLY A 252 -9.09 -3.86 -23.16
C GLY A 252 -7.82 -3.68 -23.97
N VAL A 253 -7.04 -4.76 -24.05
CA VAL A 253 -5.76 -4.78 -24.77
C VAL A 253 -6.00 -5.09 -26.25
N PHE A 254 -5.36 -4.30 -27.11
CA PHE A 254 -5.30 -4.53 -28.56
C PHE A 254 -3.84 -4.52 -29.02
N GLN A 255 -3.54 -5.27 -30.10
CA GLN A 255 -2.20 -5.38 -30.64
C GLN A 255 -2.06 -4.50 -31.87
N ALA A 256 -1.16 -3.52 -31.83
CA ALA A 256 -0.65 -2.83 -33.00
C ALA A 256 0.45 -3.67 -33.69
N SER A 257 0.98 -3.23 -34.82
CA SER A 257 1.99 -3.99 -35.56
C SER A 257 3.28 -4.22 -34.76
N ASP A 258 3.61 -3.33 -33.85
CA ASP A 258 4.88 -3.29 -33.09
C ASP A 258 4.72 -3.31 -31.56
N GLY A 259 3.48 -3.38 -31.02
CA GLY A 259 3.28 -3.44 -29.57
C GLY A 259 1.82 -3.35 -29.13
N PRO A 260 1.54 -3.68 -27.86
CA PRO A 260 0.19 -3.64 -27.29
C PRO A 260 -0.19 -2.24 -26.79
N LEU A 261 -1.48 -1.93 -26.93
CA LEU A 261 -2.11 -0.77 -26.29
C LEU A 261 -3.31 -1.21 -25.44
N TYR A 262 -3.65 -0.43 -24.42
CA TYR A 262 -4.91 -0.56 -23.67
C TYR A 262 -5.84 0.57 -24.03
N MET A 263 -7.04 0.25 -24.50
CA MET A 263 -8.07 1.22 -24.86
C MET A 263 -9.28 1.12 -23.93
N ALA A 264 -9.85 2.27 -23.54
CA ALA A 264 -11.05 2.33 -22.71
C ALA A 264 -12.15 3.15 -23.41
N CYS A 265 -12.71 2.60 -24.46
CA CYS A 265 -13.82 3.21 -25.21
C CYS A 265 -15.17 2.71 -24.67
N ALA A 266 -15.62 3.25 -23.52
CA ALA A 266 -16.66 2.66 -22.69
C ALA A 266 -18.11 3.16 -22.98
N ASN A 267 -18.32 4.14 -23.87
CA ASN A 267 -19.64 4.71 -24.15
C ASN A 267 -19.86 5.01 -25.64
N ASP A 268 -21.11 5.30 -26.04
CA ASP A 268 -21.48 5.50 -27.42
C ASP A 268 -20.78 6.71 -28.07
N ARG A 269 -20.54 7.78 -27.32
CA ARG A 269 -19.83 8.97 -27.84
C ARG A 269 -18.37 8.61 -28.18
N LEU A 270 -17.69 7.86 -27.30
CA LEU A 270 -16.32 7.41 -27.54
C LEU A 270 -16.28 6.39 -28.69
N TYR A 271 -17.26 5.46 -28.74
CA TYR A 271 -17.39 4.52 -29.84
C TYR A 271 -17.50 5.21 -31.20
N ARG A 272 -18.37 6.22 -31.31
CA ARG A 272 -18.50 6.99 -32.56
C ARG A 272 -17.17 7.64 -32.97
N ARG A 273 -16.46 8.27 -32.02
CA ARG A 273 -15.13 8.83 -32.30
C ARG A 273 -14.13 7.77 -32.73
N LEU A 274 -14.13 6.62 -32.06
CA LEU A 274 -13.25 5.50 -32.38
C LEU A 274 -13.44 5.09 -33.84
N VAL A 275 -14.67 4.78 -34.23
CA VAL A 275 -14.91 4.22 -35.57
C VAL A 275 -14.81 5.28 -36.69
N VAL A 276 -15.16 6.55 -36.42
CA VAL A 276 -15.09 7.63 -37.43
C VAL A 276 -13.70 8.27 -37.48
N ASP A 277 -13.18 8.73 -36.33
CA ASP A 277 -11.99 9.60 -36.30
C ASP A 277 -10.67 8.82 -36.22
N VAL A 278 -10.71 7.56 -35.75
CA VAL A 278 -9.52 6.74 -35.57
C VAL A 278 -9.44 5.60 -36.57
N LEU A 279 -10.49 4.81 -36.71
CA LEU A 279 -10.49 3.58 -37.52
C LEU A 279 -10.87 3.78 -38.97
N ASP A 280 -11.34 4.97 -39.34
CA ASP A 280 -11.89 5.32 -40.70
C ASP A 280 -13.00 4.35 -41.16
N ARG A 281 -13.87 3.95 -40.20
CA ARG A 281 -15.00 3.02 -40.40
C ARG A 281 -16.33 3.65 -39.97
N PRO A 282 -16.77 4.76 -40.61
CA PRO A 282 -18.04 5.42 -40.27
C PRO A 282 -19.27 4.52 -40.50
N ASP A 283 -19.16 3.51 -41.36
CA ASP A 283 -20.17 2.48 -41.59
C ASP A 283 -20.57 1.73 -40.29
N LEU A 284 -19.65 1.51 -39.37
CA LEU A 284 -19.92 0.85 -38.09
C LEU A 284 -20.85 1.66 -37.16
N VAL A 285 -21.05 2.95 -37.42
CA VAL A 285 -21.98 3.78 -36.63
C VAL A 285 -23.43 3.40 -36.89
N THR A 286 -23.76 3.07 -38.16
CA THR A 286 -25.12 2.77 -38.60
C THR A 286 -25.38 1.29 -38.83
N ASP A 287 -24.35 0.46 -38.77
CA ASP A 287 -24.48 -0.98 -38.90
C ASP A 287 -25.40 -1.54 -37.78
N PRO A 288 -26.50 -2.25 -38.17
CA PRO A 288 -27.45 -2.79 -37.20
C PRO A 288 -26.82 -3.69 -36.14
N GLU A 289 -25.69 -4.37 -36.45
CA GLU A 289 -24.96 -5.23 -35.50
C GLU A 289 -24.18 -4.41 -34.48
N PHE A 290 -23.84 -3.12 -34.72
CA PHE A 290 -22.95 -2.32 -33.91
C PHE A 290 -23.46 -0.96 -33.47
N ALA A 291 -24.55 -0.46 -34.11
CA ALA A 291 -25.10 0.86 -33.86
C ALA A 291 -25.46 1.10 -32.37
N HIS A 292 -25.98 0.09 -31.68
CA HIS A 292 -26.39 0.18 -30.29
C HIS A 292 -25.49 -0.65 -29.39
N ARG A 293 -25.23 -0.15 -28.15
CA ARG A 293 -24.40 -0.84 -27.16
C ARG A 293 -24.81 -2.30 -26.93
N LYS A 294 -26.12 -2.58 -26.84
CA LYS A 294 -26.64 -3.94 -26.65
C LYS A 294 -26.21 -4.87 -27.80
N ASN A 295 -26.27 -4.37 -29.03
CA ASN A 295 -25.90 -5.12 -30.22
C ASN A 295 -24.37 -5.34 -30.28
N ARG A 296 -23.57 -4.32 -29.93
CA ARG A 296 -22.12 -4.48 -29.81
C ARG A 296 -21.72 -5.54 -28.78
N THR A 297 -22.43 -5.59 -27.65
CA THR A 297 -22.19 -6.63 -26.63
C THR A 297 -22.58 -8.02 -27.14
N ALA A 298 -23.70 -8.15 -27.87
CA ALA A 298 -24.12 -9.42 -28.47
C ALA A 298 -23.15 -9.90 -29.56
N ASN A 299 -22.60 -8.97 -30.36
CA ASN A 299 -21.66 -9.25 -31.44
C ASN A 299 -20.20 -8.92 -31.07
N LYS A 300 -19.84 -9.06 -29.79
CA LYS A 300 -18.56 -8.58 -29.24
C LYS A 300 -17.34 -9.17 -29.94
N GLU A 301 -17.34 -10.46 -30.23
CA GLU A 301 -16.21 -11.13 -30.88
C GLU A 301 -15.99 -10.63 -32.31
N LYS A 302 -17.08 -10.44 -33.08
CA LYS A 302 -17.02 -9.91 -34.45
C LYS A 302 -16.48 -8.48 -34.47
N LEU A 303 -17.01 -7.59 -33.60
CA LEU A 303 -16.53 -6.22 -33.53
C LEU A 303 -15.08 -6.14 -33.05
N ARG A 304 -14.72 -6.96 -32.08
CA ARG A 304 -13.34 -7.02 -31.56
C ARG A 304 -12.36 -7.48 -32.64
N ALA A 305 -12.72 -8.47 -33.45
CA ALA A 305 -11.89 -8.93 -34.56
C ALA A 305 -11.69 -7.84 -35.62
N ILE A 306 -12.73 -7.09 -35.98
CA ILE A 306 -12.64 -5.96 -36.91
C ILE A 306 -11.65 -4.90 -36.36
N ILE A 307 -11.82 -4.48 -35.11
CA ILE A 307 -10.97 -3.47 -34.47
C ILE A 307 -9.52 -3.97 -34.39
N ALA A 308 -9.31 -5.22 -33.97
CA ALA A 308 -7.99 -5.82 -33.84
C ALA A 308 -7.26 -5.90 -35.20
N GLY A 309 -7.96 -6.28 -36.27
CA GLY A 309 -7.41 -6.30 -37.64
C GLY A 309 -6.95 -4.93 -38.10
N ILE A 310 -7.69 -3.88 -37.75
CA ILE A 310 -7.32 -2.50 -38.09
C ILE A 310 -6.10 -2.05 -37.26
N PHE A 311 -6.07 -2.29 -35.93
CA PHE A 311 -4.92 -1.93 -35.11
C PHE A 311 -3.64 -2.64 -35.53
N ALA A 312 -3.72 -3.89 -35.99
CA ALA A 312 -2.56 -4.64 -36.48
C ALA A 312 -1.93 -4.04 -37.77
N SER A 313 -2.61 -3.13 -38.47
CA SER A 313 -2.14 -2.59 -39.75
C SER A 313 -1.14 -1.43 -39.62
N ASP A 314 -0.95 -0.85 -38.43
CA ASP A 314 -0.03 0.29 -38.24
C ASP A 314 0.65 0.22 -36.87
N SER A 315 1.60 1.12 -36.65
CA SER A 315 2.42 1.18 -35.42
C SER A 315 1.64 1.66 -34.20
N LEU A 316 2.12 1.27 -33.05
CA LEU A 316 1.59 1.71 -31.74
C LEU A 316 1.56 3.24 -31.65
N GLU A 317 2.63 3.92 -32.08
CA GLU A 317 2.71 5.37 -32.03
C GLU A 317 1.67 6.06 -32.93
N HIS A 318 1.42 5.52 -34.11
CA HIS A 318 0.37 5.98 -35.01
C HIS A 318 -1.00 5.95 -34.31
N TRP A 319 -1.36 4.81 -33.74
CA TRP A 319 -2.65 4.63 -33.06
C TRP A 319 -2.76 5.48 -31.81
N MET A 320 -1.70 5.58 -31.02
CA MET A 320 -1.67 6.43 -29.84
C MET A 320 -1.90 7.92 -30.20
N ALA A 321 -1.29 8.40 -31.27
CA ALA A 321 -1.49 9.78 -31.74
C ALA A 321 -2.94 10.04 -32.22
N LYS A 322 -3.53 9.15 -33.03
CA LYS A 322 -4.92 9.24 -33.49
C LYS A 322 -5.91 9.21 -32.32
N MET A 323 -5.70 8.29 -31.35
CA MET A 323 -6.57 8.16 -30.18
C MET A 323 -6.51 9.38 -29.27
N LYS A 324 -5.30 9.92 -29.00
CA LYS A 324 -5.13 11.16 -28.24
C LYS A 324 -5.81 12.35 -28.92
N LYS A 325 -5.64 12.50 -30.24
CA LYS A 325 -6.32 13.55 -31.03
C LYS A 325 -7.84 13.43 -30.97
N ALA A 326 -8.38 12.21 -31.00
CA ALA A 326 -9.82 11.94 -30.88
C ALA A 326 -10.31 12.00 -29.41
N ASN A 327 -9.43 12.30 -28.46
CA ASN A 327 -9.72 12.33 -27.02
C ASN A 327 -10.41 11.03 -26.53
N ILE A 328 -9.81 9.89 -26.91
CA ILE A 328 -10.18 8.55 -26.45
C ILE A 328 -9.15 8.09 -25.42
N PRO A 329 -9.56 7.62 -24.22
CA PRO A 329 -8.65 7.10 -23.24
C PRO A 329 -7.88 5.89 -23.77
N VAL A 330 -6.56 6.01 -23.84
CA VAL A 330 -5.64 4.98 -24.33
C VAL A 330 -4.34 5.05 -23.55
N GLY A 331 -3.69 3.92 -23.35
CA GLY A 331 -2.41 3.81 -22.63
C GLY A 331 -1.48 2.75 -23.22
N TYR A 332 -0.19 2.94 -23.03
CA TYR A 332 0.83 1.92 -23.29
C TYR A 332 0.76 0.82 -22.22
N LEU A 333 0.97 -0.43 -22.61
CA LEU A 333 1.28 -1.49 -21.65
C LEU A 333 2.78 -1.44 -21.38
N ARG A 334 3.14 -0.92 -20.24
CA ARG A 334 4.54 -0.70 -19.85
C ARG A 334 5.03 -1.74 -18.87
N THR A 335 6.28 -2.07 -18.96
CA THR A 335 7.04 -2.73 -17.89
C THR A 335 7.23 -1.77 -16.71
N VAL A 336 7.68 -2.26 -15.55
CA VAL A 336 8.00 -1.41 -14.38
C VAL A 336 9.07 -0.37 -14.74
N GLU A 337 10.10 -0.76 -15.50
CA GLU A 337 11.16 0.14 -15.97
C GLU A 337 10.60 1.27 -16.84
N GLU A 338 9.81 0.93 -17.85
CA GLU A 338 9.18 1.90 -18.73
C GLU A 338 8.20 2.80 -17.99
N GLY A 339 7.44 2.25 -17.04
CA GLY A 339 6.50 3.00 -16.21
C GLY A 339 7.21 4.04 -15.35
N PHE A 340 8.26 3.67 -14.63
CA PHE A 340 9.03 4.60 -13.80
C PHE A 340 9.79 5.66 -14.61
N ASN A 341 10.14 5.35 -15.87
CA ASN A 341 10.78 6.30 -16.79
C ASN A 341 9.79 7.13 -17.62
N ALA A 342 8.49 6.89 -17.49
CA ALA A 342 7.48 7.60 -18.26
C ALA A 342 7.46 9.11 -17.95
N PRO A 343 7.27 9.98 -18.98
CA PRO A 343 7.24 11.43 -18.78
C PRO A 343 6.24 11.87 -17.71
N GLU A 344 5.03 11.31 -17.72
CA GLU A 344 3.99 11.62 -16.74
C GLU A 344 4.34 11.25 -15.31
N VAL A 345 5.22 10.25 -15.08
CA VAL A 345 5.74 9.89 -13.76
C VAL A 345 6.87 10.83 -13.36
N ARG A 346 7.76 11.18 -14.29
CA ARG A 346 8.84 12.13 -14.06
C ARG A 346 8.31 13.52 -13.71
N ASP A 347 7.30 14.00 -14.42
CA ASP A 347 6.66 15.31 -14.17
C ASP A 347 6.00 15.39 -12.78
N ARG A 348 5.67 14.24 -12.19
CA ARG A 348 5.12 14.18 -10.83
C ARG A 348 6.19 14.33 -9.74
N HIS A 349 7.47 14.17 -10.05
CA HIS A 349 8.61 14.25 -9.12
C HIS A 349 8.42 13.39 -7.86
N ARG A 350 7.93 12.13 -8.04
CA ARG A 350 7.64 11.20 -6.94
C ARG A 350 8.73 10.17 -6.71
N LEU A 351 9.75 10.17 -7.53
CA LEU A 351 10.89 9.28 -7.42
C LEU A 351 12.12 10.11 -7.06
N SER A 352 12.81 9.70 -6.01
CA SER A 352 14.04 10.35 -5.56
C SER A 352 15.00 9.33 -4.95
N ARG A 353 16.17 9.78 -4.53
CA ARG A 353 17.03 9.01 -3.63
C ARG A 353 17.28 9.79 -2.36
N ILE A 354 17.46 9.08 -1.27
CA ILE A 354 17.66 9.64 0.06
C ILE A 354 18.90 9.02 0.72
N PRO A 355 19.63 9.74 1.57
CA PRO A 355 20.80 9.22 2.27
C PRO A 355 20.46 8.00 3.11
N HIS A 356 21.39 7.03 3.18
CA HIS A 356 21.28 5.84 3.99
C HIS A 356 22.62 5.50 4.65
N PRO A 357 22.66 5.09 5.93
CA PRO A 357 23.93 4.96 6.67
C PRO A 357 24.89 3.90 6.10
N THR A 358 24.40 2.78 5.57
CA THR A 358 25.23 1.70 5.03
C THR A 358 25.28 1.64 3.51
N ALA A 359 24.25 2.14 2.82
CA ALA A 359 24.15 2.10 1.36
C ALA A 359 24.59 3.40 0.65
N GLY A 360 24.98 4.43 1.41
CA GLY A 360 25.20 5.78 0.90
C GLY A 360 23.90 6.48 0.50
N ALA A 361 23.12 5.91 -0.40
CA ALA A 361 21.78 6.39 -0.73
C ALA A 361 20.90 5.25 -1.23
N VAL A 362 19.59 5.34 -0.92
CA VAL A 362 18.57 4.37 -1.34
C VAL A 362 17.48 5.03 -2.18
N PRO A 363 16.81 4.31 -3.09
CA PRO A 363 15.65 4.79 -3.81
C PRO A 363 14.50 5.14 -2.84
N ASN A 364 13.74 6.17 -3.22
CA ASN A 364 12.54 6.57 -2.50
C ASN A 364 11.37 6.76 -3.49
N ILE A 365 10.24 6.15 -3.17
CA ILE A 365 8.96 6.35 -3.85
C ILE A 365 8.07 7.11 -2.87
N GLU A 366 7.81 8.38 -3.14
CA GLU A 366 7.03 9.24 -2.25
C GLU A 366 5.56 8.82 -2.18
N THR A 367 4.89 9.18 -1.09
CA THR A 367 3.44 9.00 -0.96
C THR A 367 2.70 9.71 -2.10
N PRO A 368 1.57 9.14 -2.61
CA PRO A 368 0.76 9.80 -3.63
C PRO A 368 -0.01 11.01 -3.11
N LEU A 369 -0.07 11.19 -1.79
CA LEU A 369 -0.82 12.27 -1.15
C LEU A 369 -0.06 13.59 -1.25
N GLN A 370 -0.77 14.66 -1.61
CA GLN A 370 -0.25 16.03 -1.69
C GLN A 370 -1.18 16.97 -0.94
N MET A 371 -0.62 17.73 -0.01
CA MET A 371 -1.36 18.73 0.76
C MET A 371 -0.73 20.09 0.56
N SER A 372 -1.54 21.10 0.27
CA SER A 372 -1.07 22.44 -0.10
C SER A 372 -0.52 23.27 1.06
N LEU A 373 -0.93 22.98 2.28
CA LEU A 373 -0.54 23.74 3.48
C LEU A 373 0.29 22.94 4.48
N THR A 374 0.18 21.62 4.44
CA THR A 374 0.87 20.70 5.35
C THR A 374 1.54 19.58 4.54
N PRO A 375 2.58 19.92 3.77
CA PRO A 375 3.27 18.93 2.93
C PRO A 375 3.93 17.83 3.78
N THR A 376 4.36 16.76 3.12
CA THR A 376 5.12 15.68 3.78
C THR A 376 6.45 16.20 4.35
N VAL A 377 6.96 15.53 5.38
CA VAL A 377 8.33 15.75 5.88
C VAL A 377 9.37 15.41 4.81
N ASP A 378 10.60 15.91 4.97
CA ASP A 378 11.71 15.39 4.18
C ASP A 378 11.96 13.92 4.54
N PRO A 379 12.03 13.03 3.55
CA PRO A 379 12.14 11.61 3.83
C PRO A 379 13.51 11.25 4.43
N VAL A 380 13.46 10.47 5.49
CA VAL A 380 14.61 9.80 6.10
C VAL A 380 14.49 8.32 5.74
N ALA A 381 15.60 7.68 5.40
CA ALA A 381 15.61 6.26 5.06
C ALA A 381 15.08 5.41 6.22
N ALA A 382 14.58 4.22 5.88
CA ALA A 382 14.16 3.24 6.87
C ALA A 382 15.32 2.94 7.84
N PRO A 383 15.07 2.79 9.14
CA PRO A 383 16.14 2.61 10.14
C PRO A 383 16.79 1.24 10.04
N LEU A 384 18.08 1.16 10.39
CA LEU A 384 18.71 -0.11 10.73
C LEU A 384 18.06 -0.73 11.98
N LEU A 385 18.19 -2.03 12.16
CA LEU A 385 17.63 -2.72 13.33
C LEU A 385 18.19 -2.14 14.63
N GLY A 386 17.32 -1.59 15.47
CA GLY A 386 17.69 -1.01 16.75
C GLY A 386 18.45 0.32 16.72
N GLU A 387 18.63 0.92 15.53
CA GLU A 387 19.43 2.15 15.30
C GLU A 387 19.16 3.26 16.32
N HIS A 388 17.91 3.46 16.67
CA HIS A 388 17.49 4.59 17.51
C HIS A 388 17.19 4.20 18.96
N THR A 389 17.52 2.97 19.41
CA THR A 389 17.15 2.48 20.74
C THR A 389 17.59 3.42 21.84
N ARG A 390 18.88 3.77 21.92
CA ARG A 390 19.39 4.70 22.93
C ARG A 390 18.80 6.10 22.83
N GLU A 391 18.63 6.60 21.63
CA GLU A 391 18.06 7.93 21.38
C GLU A 391 16.61 8.01 21.88
N VAL A 392 15.76 7.03 21.52
CA VAL A 392 14.36 6.97 21.94
C VAL A 392 14.24 6.86 23.46
N LEU A 393 15.00 5.99 24.09
CA LEU A 393 14.99 5.84 25.54
C LEU A 393 15.34 7.14 26.26
N ARG A 394 16.35 7.85 25.75
CA ARG A 394 16.77 9.13 26.32
C ARG A 394 15.79 10.27 26.05
N LYS A 395 15.41 10.48 24.78
CA LYS A 395 14.60 11.65 24.38
C LYS A 395 13.13 11.48 24.68
N THR A 396 12.56 10.30 24.42
CA THR A 396 11.12 10.05 24.56
C THR A 396 10.77 9.61 25.99
N LEU A 397 11.56 8.73 26.61
CA LEU A 397 11.30 8.25 27.96
C LEU A 397 12.04 9.03 29.05
N GLY A 398 13.07 9.81 28.71
CA GLY A 398 13.84 10.58 29.67
C GLY A 398 14.83 9.74 30.52
N TYR A 399 15.24 8.56 30.00
CA TYR A 399 16.16 7.70 30.72
C TYR A 399 17.57 8.28 30.72
N ASP A 400 18.24 8.14 31.86
CA ASP A 400 19.67 8.42 31.97
C ASP A 400 20.52 7.25 31.42
N GLU A 401 21.80 7.49 31.20
CA GLU A 401 22.71 6.50 30.66
C GLU A 401 22.88 5.28 31.59
N ARG A 402 22.72 5.46 32.90
CA ARG A 402 22.80 4.39 33.88
C ARG A 402 21.64 3.39 33.72
N ARG A 403 20.40 3.93 33.57
CA ARG A 403 19.20 3.10 33.32
C ARG A 403 19.30 2.39 31.99
N ILE A 404 19.77 3.06 30.95
CA ILE A 404 19.95 2.46 29.60
C ILE A 404 20.97 1.33 29.67
N ALA A 405 22.11 1.53 30.32
CA ALA A 405 23.13 0.50 30.51
C ALA A 405 22.59 -0.72 31.28
N ALA A 406 21.87 -0.51 32.38
CA ALA A 406 21.24 -1.58 33.13
C ALA A 406 20.24 -2.41 32.31
N LEU A 407 19.43 -1.77 31.43
CA LEU A 407 18.55 -2.48 30.53
C LEU A 407 19.32 -3.31 29.50
N ALA A 408 20.43 -2.79 28.96
CA ALA A 408 21.30 -3.53 28.05
C ALA A 408 21.95 -4.73 28.72
N GLU A 409 22.47 -4.56 29.93
CA GLU A 409 23.04 -5.66 30.76
C GLU A 409 22.00 -6.73 31.10
N ALA A 410 20.74 -6.32 31.33
CA ALA A 410 19.62 -7.22 31.52
C ALA A 410 19.17 -7.93 30.23
N GLY A 411 19.73 -7.59 29.05
CA GLY A 411 19.41 -8.22 27.79
C GLY A 411 18.09 -7.72 27.18
N ALA A 412 17.57 -6.56 27.59
CA ALA A 412 16.30 -6.01 27.08
C ALA A 412 16.31 -5.73 25.57
N PHE A 413 17.49 -5.48 24.99
CA PHE A 413 17.70 -5.14 23.57
C PHE A 413 18.28 -6.30 22.75
N GLY A 414 18.28 -7.53 23.31
CA GLY A 414 18.90 -8.71 22.74
C GLY A 414 20.35 -8.94 23.21
N LYS A 415 21.04 -9.89 22.58
CA LYS A 415 22.42 -10.21 22.96
C LYS A 415 23.37 -9.06 22.62
N PRO A 416 24.40 -8.79 23.45
CA PRO A 416 25.43 -7.81 23.10
C PRO A 416 26.08 -8.15 21.76
N GLY A 417 26.03 -7.22 20.81
CA GLY A 417 26.54 -7.40 19.45
C GLY A 417 25.49 -7.17 18.33
N ASN A 418 24.20 -7.17 18.64
CA ASN A 418 23.12 -6.89 17.66
C ASN A 418 22.66 -5.41 17.64
N THR A 419 23.26 -4.56 18.46
CA THR A 419 22.98 -3.12 18.46
C THR A 419 24.26 -2.39 18.05
N ALA A 420 24.38 -2.02 16.79
CA ALA A 420 25.43 -1.12 16.33
C ALA A 420 25.13 0.33 16.71
#